data_3f076188b892a738ad0c4a5cce886e35
#
_entry.id   3f076188b892a738ad0c4a5cce886e35
#
_cell.length_a   1.000
_cell.length_b   1.000
_cell.length_c   1.000
_cell.angle_alpha   90.00
_cell.angle_beta   90.00
_cell.angle_gamma   90.00
#
_symmetry.space_group_name_H-M   'P 1'
#
loop_
_entity.id
_entity.type
_entity.pdbx_description
1 polymer ?
#
loop_
_entity_poly.entity_id
_entity_poly.type
_entity_poly.pdbx_seq_one_letter_code
_entity_poly.pdbx_strand_id
1 'polypeptide(L)'
;MPNYSFIVPNQCHDQHARGASEVGPYCQDTNDNLVVQAGDVTVQNLVGAIKASEAWKDGHNAIVVVWDENDYSSLPNQVVTIVDTNYGVTGVTSKVKYNHFSLLKTLEAGFGLAYLNHAADDNVPLMSDLFAPKGH
;
A
#
# COMPACT_ATOMS: atom_id res chain seq x y z
N MET A 1 -1.51 -11.65 17.26
CA MET A 1 -1.68 -11.21 15.86
C MET A 1 -0.34 -11.40 15.15
N PRO A 2 -0.30 -11.65 13.84
CA PRO A 2 0.96 -11.67 13.10
C PRO A 2 1.58 -10.26 13.11
N ASN A 3 2.92 -10.21 13.12
CA ASN A 3 3.65 -8.94 13.06
C ASN A 3 3.60 -8.29 11.68
N TYR A 4 3.29 -9.08 10.65
CA TYR A 4 3.14 -8.64 9.27
C TYR A 4 1.95 -9.35 8.63
N SER A 5 1.14 -8.60 7.90
CA SER A 5 0.03 -9.12 7.10
C SER A 5 0.09 -8.54 5.70
N PHE A 6 0.01 -9.38 4.69
CA PHE A 6 -0.09 -8.98 3.29
C PHE A 6 -1.49 -9.29 2.79
N ILE A 7 -2.26 -8.26 2.47
CA ILE A 7 -3.66 -8.36 2.06
C ILE A 7 -3.75 -8.03 0.58
N VAL A 8 -4.16 -9.00 -0.21
CA VAL A 8 -4.36 -8.84 -1.66
C VAL A 8 -5.83 -9.05 -1.96
N PRO A 9 -6.58 -8.02 -2.35
CA PRO A 9 -7.95 -8.17 -2.83
C PRO A 9 -8.01 -8.99 -4.12
N ASN A 10 -9.19 -9.48 -4.45
CA ASN A 10 -9.40 -10.09 -5.77
C ASN A 10 -9.51 -9.01 -6.85
N GLN A 11 -9.42 -9.41 -8.12
CA GLN A 11 -9.42 -8.50 -9.28
C GLN A 11 -10.63 -7.56 -9.39
N CYS A 12 -11.73 -7.85 -8.71
CA CYS A 12 -12.86 -6.95 -8.64
C CYS A 12 -12.72 -5.84 -7.60
N HIS A 13 -11.80 -5.99 -6.66
CA HIS A 13 -11.64 -5.10 -5.51
C HIS A 13 -10.25 -4.45 -5.43
N ASP A 14 -9.35 -4.83 -6.34
CA ASP A 14 -8.01 -4.26 -6.50
C ASP A 14 -7.90 -3.21 -7.62
N GLN A 15 -9.05 -2.86 -8.23
CA GLN A 15 -9.19 -1.91 -9.35
C GLN A 15 -8.68 -2.43 -10.71
N HIS A 16 -8.41 -3.74 -10.82
CA HIS A 16 -7.99 -4.33 -12.09
C HIS A 16 -9.18 -4.52 -13.05
N ALA A 17 -10.32 -4.92 -12.52
CA ALA A 17 -11.51 -5.33 -13.24
C ALA A 17 -11.40 -6.69 -13.97
N ARG A 18 -12.52 -7.14 -14.51
CA ARG A 18 -12.62 -8.34 -15.34
C ARG A 18 -13.65 -8.19 -16.44
N GLY A 19 -13.49 -8.95 -17.52
CA GLY A 19 -14.46 -8.99 -18.61
C GLY A 19 -15.87 -9.38 -18.15
N ALA A 20 -16.87 -8.79 -18.76
CA ALA A 20 -18.30 -8.94 -18.41
C ALA A 20 -18.81 -10.40 -18.33
N SER A 21 -18.14 -11.32 -19.04
CA SER A 21 -18.50 -12.75 -19.07
C SER A 21 -18.08 -13.52 -17.80
N GLU A 22 -17.21 -12.96 -16.97
CA GLU A 22 -16.61 -13.66 -15.84
C GLU A 22 -17.18 -13.22 -14.49
N VAL A 23 -17.77 -12.03 -14.43
CA VAL A 23 -18.13 -11.39 -13.16
C VAL A 23 -19.38 -10.51 -13.29
N GLY A 24 -20.03 -10.22 -12.17
CA GLY A 24 -21.20 -9.35 -12.11
C GLY A 24 -20.91 -7.88 -12.48
N PRO A 25 -21.94 -7.05 -12.57
CA PRO A 25 -21.88 -5.69 -13.14
C PRO A 25 -20.91 -4.73 -12.44
N TYR A 26 -20.49 -5.03 -11.23
CA TYR A 26 -19.59 -4.17 -10.43
C TYR A 26 -18.10 -4.39 -10.66
N CYS A 27 -17.75 -5.34 -11.52
CA CYS A 27 -16.36 -5.73 -11.75
C CYS A 27 -16.00 -5.71 -13.25
N GLN A 28 -16.79 -5.03 -14.07
CA GLN A 28 -16.58 -4.98 -15.51
C GLN A 28 -15.59 -3.89 -15.88
N ASP A 29 -14.66 -4.22 -16.74
CA ASP A 29 -13.65 -3.34 -17.34
C ASP A 29 -14.21 -2.23 -18.26
N THR A 30 -15.54 -2.20 -18.46
CA THR A 30 -16.22 -1.22 -19.31
C THR A 30 -16.55 0.09 -18.58
N ASN A 31 -16.29 0.19 -17.27
CA ASN A 31 -16.60 1.38 -16.50
C ASN A 31 -15.55 1.60 -15.36
N ASP A 32 -14.48 2.29 -15.70
CA ASP A 32 -13.38 2.62 -14.79
C ASP A 32 -13.85 3.28 -13.49
N ASN A 33 -14.87 4.13 -13.55
CA ASN A 33 -15.39 4.79 -12.34
C ASN A 33 -15.96 3.79 -11.33
N LEU A 34 -16.70 2.77 -11.79
CA LEU A 34 -17.23 1.74 -10.90
C LEU A 34 -16.14 0.84 -10.32
N VAL A 35 -15.13 0.54 -11.12
CA VAL A 35 -13.97 -0.25 -10.69
C VAL A 35 -13.19 0.49 -9.62
N VAL A 36 -12.90 1.77 -9.84
CA VAL A 36 -12.21 2.62 -8.86
C VAL A 36 -13.03 2.76 -7.58
N GLN A 37 -14.35 2.97 -7.68
CA GLN A 37 -15.22 3.04 -6.50
C GLN A 37 -15.26 1.73 -5.70
N ALA A 38 -15.26 0.59 -6.37
CA ALA A 38 -15.23 -0.73 -5.70
C ALA A 38 -13.93 -0.93 -4.90
N GLY A 39 -12.79 -0.52 -5.47
CA GLY A 39 -11.51 -0.54 -4.79
C GLY A 39 -11.45 0.43 -3.61
N ASP A 40 -11.98 1.67 -3.78
CA ASP A 40 -12.04 2.68 -2.72
C ASP A 40 -12.85 2.19 -1.52
N VAL A 41 -14.04 1.62 -1.76
CA VAL A 41 -14.87 1.02 -0.70
C VAL A 41 -14.15 -0.14 -0.03
N THR A 42 -13.43 -0.95 -0.79
CA THR A 42 -12.64 -2.08 -0.25
C THR A 42 -11.54 -1.58 0.70
N VAL A 43 -10.76 -0.60 0.26
CA VAL A 43 -9.70 0.03 1.08
C VAL A 43 -10.31 0.68 2.32
N GLN A 44 -11.40 1.44 2.17
CA GLN A 44 -12.10 2.07 3.29
C GLN A 44 -12.52 1.04 4.36
N ASN A 45 -13.11 -0.08 3.93
CA ASN A 45 -13.58 -1.12 4.84
C ASN A 45 -12.41 -1.83 5.54
N LEU A 46 -11.36 -2.19 4.79
CA LEU A 46 -10.17 -2.86 5.33
C LEU A 46 -9.44 -1.96 6.33
N VAL A 47 -9.11 -0.75 5.93
CA VAL A 47 -8.41 0.22 6.78
C VAL A 47 -9.25 0.56 8.01
N GLY A 48 -10.55 0.77 7.82
CA GLY A 48 -11.48 1.04 8.92
C GLY A 48 -11.51 -0.10 9.94
N ALA A 49 -11.62 -1.35 9.48
CA ALA A 49 -11.61 -2.52 10.35
C ALA A 49 -10.28 -2.68 11.10
N ILE A 50 -9.14 -2.49 10.43
CA ILE A 50 -7.82 -2.55 11.05
C ILE A 50 -7.72 -1.46 12.14
N LYS A 51 -8.06 -0.21 11.81
CA LYS A 51 -7.95 0.92 12.75
C LYS A 51 -8.92 0.81 13.93
N ALA A 52 -10.02 0.11 13.79
CA ALA A 52 -10.97 -0.15 14.87
C ALA A 52 -10.50 -1.29 15.82
N SER A 53 -9.52 -2.10 15.40
CA SER A 53 -9.06 -3.25 16.18
C SER A 53 -8.24 -2.83 17.41
N GLU A 54 -8.23 -3.68 18.43
CA GLU A 54 -7.35 -3.49 19.60
C GLU A 54 -5.87 -3.58 19.20
N ALA A 55 -5.53 -4.40 18.22
CA ALA A 55 -4.16 -4.52 17.74
C ALA A 55 -3.61 -3.21 17.16
N TRP A 56 -4.46 -2.39 16.52
CA TRP A 56 -4.05 -1.08 16.02
C TRP A 56 -3.69 -0.11 17.15
N LYS A 57 -4.28 -0.28 18.31
CA LYS A 57 -4.08 0.58 19.48
C LYS A 57 -2.86 0.19 20.31
N ASP A 58 -2.33 -1.02 20.11
CA ASP A 58 -1.23 -1.59 20.87
C ASP A 58 0.08 -1.48 20.08
N GLY A 59 1.07 -0.78 20.66
CA GLY A 59 2.38 -0.59 20.05
C GLY A 59 2.40 0.34 18.83
N HIS A 60 3.44 0.21 18.01
CA HIS A 60 3.62 0.97 16.78
C HIS A 60 3.16 0.15 15.58
N ASN A 61 2.13 0.63 14.91
CA ASN A 61 1.52 -0.04 13.76
C ASN A 61 1.50 0.87 12.55
N ALA A 62 1.64 0.27 11.38
CA ALA A 62 1.54 0.93 10.08
C ALA A 62 0.65 0.15 9.12
N ILE A 63 -0.11 0.87 8.33
CA ILE A 63 -0.83 0.37 7.15
C ILE A 63 -0.14 0.99 5.94
N VAL A 64 0.20 0.16 4.96
CA VAL A 64 0.68 0.61 3.65
C VAL A 64 -0.34 0.17 2.62
N VAL A 65 -0.88 1.15 1.87
CA VAL A 65 -1.70 0.90 0.69
C VAL A 65 -0.85 1.24 -0.52
N VAL A 66 -0.62 0.26 -1.39
CA VAL A 66 0.27 0.40 -2.54
C VAL A 66 -0.30 -0.38 -3.73
N TRP A 67 -0.21 0.20 -4.92
CA TRP A 67 -0.49 -0.49 -6.18
C TRP A 67 0.77 -1.16 -6.71
N ASP A 68 0.60 -2.26 -7.40
CA ASP A 68 1.69 -3.01 -8.04
C ASP A 68 2.19 -2.31 -9.31
N GLU A 69 1.28 -1.73 -10.10
CA GLU A 69 1.57 -1.06 -11.36
C GLU A 69 0.55 0.05 -11.66
N ASN A 70 0.83 0.89 -12.63
CA ASN A 70 -0.12 1.82 -13.21
C ASN A 70 -0.91 1.15 -14.36
N ASP A 71 -1.76 1.90 -15.03
CA ASP A 71 -2.56 1.45 -16.17
C ASP A 71 -1.78 1.37 -17.50
N TYR A 72 -0.47 1.52 -17.46
CA TYR A 72 0.44 1.56 -18.62
C TYR A 72 0.17 2.70 -19.62
N SER A 73 -0.73 3.63 -19.33
CA SER A 73 -1.03 4.77 -20.21
C SER A 73 0.08 5.82 -20.22
N SER A 74 0.96 5.80 -19.25
CA SER A 74 2.04 6.78 -19.10
C SER A 74 3.32 6.19 -18.52
N LEU A 75 4.46 6.81 -18.86
CA LEU A 75 5.76 6.55 -18.26
C LEU A 75 6.19 7.75 -17.40
N PRO A 76 6.87 7.54 -16.29
CA PRO A 76 7.24 6.24 -15.70
C PRO A 76 6.02 5.53 -15.09
N ASN A 77 6.15 4.21 -14.84
CA ASN A 77 5.15 3.42 -14.13
C ASN A 77 5.07 3.91 -12.67
N GLN A 78 4.33 4.98 -12.45
CA GLN A 78 4.17 5.60 -11.14
C GLN A 78 2.89 5.09 -10.49
N VAL A 79 3.02 4.56 -9.29
CA VAL A 79 1.91 4.01 -8.51
C VAL A 79 1.61 4.86 -7.27
N VAL A 80 0.37 4.79 -6.82
CA VAL A 80 -0.05 5.37 -5.54
C VAL A 80 0.56 4.55 -4.41
N THR A 81 1.14 5.24 -3.42
CA THR A 81 1.61 4.63 -2.18
C THR A 81 1.25 5.53 -1.01
N ILE A 82 0.50 4.98 -0.07
CA ILE A 82 0.03 5.69 1.13
C ILE A 82 0.53 4.94 2.36
N VAL A 83 1.09 5.67 3.30
CA VAL A 83 1.51 5.15 4.61
C VAL A 83 0.68 5.82 5.68
N ASP A 84 -0.03 5.03 6.48
CA ASP A 84 -0.77 5.47 7.65
C ASP A 84 -0.22 4.77 8.90
N THR A 85 0.15 5.54 9.91
CA THR A 85 0.72 5.01 11.15
C THR A 85 -0.03 5.53 12.36
N ASN A 86 -0.09 4.73 13.43
CA ASN A 86 -0.69 5.17 14.68
C ASN A 86 0.28 6.00 15.56
N TYR A 87 1.52 6.19 15.13
CA TYR A 87 2.59 6.85 15.89
C TYR A 87 3.28 7.99 15.14
N GLY A 88 3.18 7.99 13.82
CA GLY A 88 3.96 8.88 12.95
C GLY A 88 3.33 10.25 12.72
N VAL A 89 4.03 11.04 11.89
CA VAL A 89 3.52 12.30 11.37
C VAL A 89 2.39 12.05 10.36
N THR A 90 1.49 13.02 10.23
CA THR A 90 0.39 12.98 9.27
C THR A 90 0.55 14.06 8.20
N GLY A 91 0.02 13.83 7.00
CA GLY A 91 0.04 14.81 5.92
C GLY A 91 1.42 15.02 5.28
N VAL A 92 2.33 14.07 5.45
CA VAL A 92 3.66 14.12 4.81
C VAL A 92 3.54 13.70 3.35
N THR A 93 4.19 14.46 2.48
CA THR A 93 4.41 14.07 1.08
C THR A 93 5.90 13.98 0.82
N SER A 94 6.38 12.79 0.53
CA SER A 94 7.79 12.59 0.17
C SER A 94 8.08 13.10 -1.25
N LYS A 95 9.26 13.71 -1.41
CA LYS A 95 9.81 14.07 -2.72
C LYS A 95 10.87 13.09 -3.21
N VAL A 96 11.17 12.08 -2.42
CA VAL A 96 12.12 11.02 -2.76
C VAL A 96 11.46 10.07 -3.74
N LYS A 97 12.17 9.65 -4.77
CA LYS A 97 11.71 8.61 -5.69
C LYS A 97 11.89 7.25 -5.02
N TYR A 98 10.80 6.61 -4.70
CA TYR A 98 10.75 5.25 -4.19
C TYR A 98 10.32 4.27 -5.27
N ASN A 99 10.57 3.01 -5.04
CA ASN A 99 10.08 1.88 -5.83
C ASN A 99 9.68 0.73 -4.89
N HIS A 100 9.21 -0.38 -5.42
CA HIS A 100 8.82 -1.53 -4.62
C HIS A 100 9.97 -2.13 -3.79
N PHE A 101 11.22 -2.03 -4.27
CA PHE A 101 12.39 -2.43 -3.47
C PHE A 101 12.62 -1.49 -2.29
N SER A 102 12.26 -0.21 -2.40
CA SER A 102 12.31 0.72 -1.27
C SER A 102 11.34 0.31 -0.16
N LEU A 103 10.13 -0.12 -0.54
CA LEU A 103 9.16 -0.64 0.42
C LEU A 103 9.65 -1.93 1.07
N LEU A 104 10.15 -2.89 0.28
CA LEU A 104 10.71 -4.13 0.80
C LEU A 104 11.86 -3.85 1.78
N LYS A 105 12.84 -3.03 1.37
CA LYS A 105 13.96 -2.60 2.22
C LYS A 105 13.49 -1.97 3.54
N THR A 106 12.44 -1.15 3.47
CA THR A 106 11.89 -0.48 4.66
C THR A 106 11.24 -1.48 5.62
N LEU A 107 10.49 -2.45 5.11
CA LEU A 107 9.92 -3.52 5.91
C LEU A 107 11.00 -4.39 6.56
N GLU A 108 11.99 -4.81 5.78
CA GLU A 108 13.14 -5.59 6.27
C GLU A 108 13.90 -4.84 7.38
N ALA A 109 14.17 -3.56 7.19
CA ALA A 109 14.80 -2.71 8.21
C ALA A 109 13.96 -2.62 9.48
N GLY A 110 12.63 -2.45 9.34
CA GLY A 110 11.70 -2.35 10.47
C GLY A 110 11.65 -3.63 11.32
N PHE A 111 11.89 -4.78 10.71
CA PHE A 111 11.95 -6.08 11.38
C PHE A 111 13.38 -6.54 11.73
N GLY A 112 14.39 -5.74 11.45
CA GLY A 112 15.80 -6.10 11.70
C GLY A 112 16.29 -7.26 10.84
N LEU A 113 15.76 -7.43 9.64
CA LEU A 113 16.11 -8.48 8.69
C LEU A 113 17.23 -8.03 7.75
N ALA A 114 17.94 -8.99 7.19
CA ALA A 114 18.88 -8.73 6.09
C ALA A 114 18.10 -8.36 4.81
N TYR A 115 18.65 -7.44 4.04
CA TYR A 115 18.03 -7.02 2.77
C TYR A 115 18.16 -8.09 1.69
N LEU A 116 17.08 -8.34 0.98
CA LEU A 116 17.00 -9.34 -0.08
C LEU A 116 17.21 -8.71 -1.46
N ASN A 117 18.01 -9.39 -2.29
CA ASN A 117 18.21 -9.07 -3.69
C ASN A 117 18.41 -7.55 -3.93
N HIS A 118 17.68 -6.92 -4.83
CA HIS A 118 17.78 -5.49 -5.17
C HIS A 118 17.35 -4.53 -4.04
N ALA A 119 16.67 -5.01 -3.00
CA ALA A 119 16.47 -4.20 -1.80
C ALA A 119 17.80 -3.89 -1.09
N ALA A 120 18.84 -4.74 -1.28
CA ALA A 120 20.18 -4.52 -0.73
C ALA A 120 21.01 -3.48 -1.52
N ASP A 121 20.58 -3.07 -2.71
CA ASP A 121 21.34 -2.13 -3.54
C ASP A 121 21.49 -0.78 -2.83
N ASP A 122 22.67 -0.15 -2.94
CA ASP A 122 22.99 1.11 -2.25
C ASP A 122 22.13 2.29 -2.71
N ASN A 123 21.68 2.26 -3.95
CA ASN A 123 20.84 3.30 -4.55
C ASN A 123 19.35 3.15 -4.25
N VAL A 124 18.94 2.12 -3.53
CA VAL A 124 17.55 1.93 -3.08
C VAL A 124 17.36 2.60 -1.73
N PRO A 125 16.59 3.70 -1.63
CA PRO A 125 16.40 4.42 -0.39
C PRO A 125 15.37 3.75 0.51
N LEU A 126 15.54 3.92 1.82
CA LEU A 126 14.50 3.63 2.82
C LEU A 126 13.41 4.70 2.79
N MET A 127 12.17 4.32 3.02
CA MET A 127 11.01 5.22 3.09
C MET A 127 10.85 5.82 4.50
N SER A 128 11.95 6.09 5.21
CA SER A 128 11.95 6.49 6.61
C SER A 128 11.22 7.81 6.88
N ASP A 129 11.18 8.73 5.93
CA ASP A 129 10.44 9.98 6.05
C ASP A 129 8.92 9.80 6.13
N LEU A 130 8.39 8.71 5.55
CA LEU A 130 6.97 8.37 5.63
C LEU A 130 6.61 7.59 6.91
N PHE A 131 7.60 7.01 7.58
CA PHE A 131 7.44 6.25 8.83
C PHE A 131 8.01 6.99 10.05
N ALA A 132 8.45 8.23 9.88
CA ALA A 132 9.06 8.97 10.96
C ALA A 132 8.08 9.19 12.12
N PRO A 133 8.51 9.00 13.38
CA PRO A 133 7.69 9.33 14.53
C PRO A 133 7.44 10.85 14.57
N LYS A 134 6.36 11.26 15.23
CA LYS A 134 6.14 12.68 15.53
C LYS A 134 7.34 13.17 16.35
N GLY A 135 7.98 14.23 15.87
CA GLY A 135 9.05 14.88 16.63
C GLY A 135 8.53 15.33 18.01
N HIS A 136 9.34 15.14 19.02
CA HIS A 136 9.10 15.67 20.35
C HIS A 136 9.46 17.14 20.39
#